data_5d26f5f5908d3f128e0b8e7e3b5502e6
#
_entry.id   5d26f5f5908d3f128e0b8e7e3b5502e6
#
_cell.length_a   1.000
_cell.length_b   1.000
_cell.length_c   1.000
_cell.angle_alpha   90.00
_cell.angle_beta   90.00
_cell.angle_gamma   90.00
#
_symmetry.space_group_name_H-M   'P 1'
#
loop_
_entity.id
_entity.type
_entity.pdbx_description
1 polymer ?
#
loop_
_entity_poly.entity_id
_entity_poly.type
_entity_poly.pdbx_seq_one_letter_code
_entity_poly.pdbx_strand_id
1 'polypeptide(L)'
;MSIPAVLLPVFVQVGLTFFFLFWMARERLAAIKGGEVKVRDIALRQQAWPERVTQVANTFHNQLELPILFYVLVAFALITRKADFLFVVMSWMFVATRLFHAYVYATTNRIQYRFQVFAVGALILLVMWIVFALRILFAGMPG
;
A
#
# COMPACT_ATOMS: atom_id res chain seq x y z
N MET A 1 13.80 12.93 -14.03
CA MET A 1 12.46 13.35 -13.58
C MET A 1 12.59 14.25 -12.37
N SER A 2 11.67 15.19 -12.23
CA SER A 2 11.66 16.08 -11.06
C SER A 2 11.28 15.33 -9.79
N ILE A 3 11.75 15.81 -8.64
CA ILE A 3 11.42 15.23 -7.35
C ILE A 3 9.90 15.20 -7.12
N PRO A 4 9.15 16.29 -7.40
CA PRO A 4 7.68 16.22 -7.26
C PRO A 4 7.04 15.15 -8.13
N ALA A 5 7.48 14.94 -9.36
CA ALA A 5 6.93 13.91 -10.23
C ALA A 5 7.18 12.50 -9.69
N VAL A 6 8.32 12.27 -9.08
CA VAL A 6 8.68 10.98 -8.48
C VAL A 6 7.87 10.73 -7.19
N LEU A 7 7.67 11.77 -6.39
CA LEU A 7 7.02 11.65 -5.08
C LEU A 7 5.49 11.71 -5.15
N LEU A 8 4.90 12.23 -6.22
CA LEU A 8 3.45 12.35 -6.29
C LEU A 8 2.72 11.00 -6.13
N PRO A 9 3.14 9.90 -6.79
CA PRO A 9 2.54 8.60 -6.53
C PRO A 9 2.67 8.16 -5.06
N VAL A 10 3.79 8.49 -4.41
CA VAL A 10 4.00 8.19 -3.00
C VAL A 10 2.99 8.95 -2.15
N PHE A 11 2.76 10.22 -2.43
CA PHE A 11 1.79 11.03 -1.69
C PHE A 11 0.37 10.47 -1.83
N VAL A 12 0.01 9.99 -3.01
CA VAL A 12 -1.29 9.33 -3.22
C VAL A 12 -1.39 8.06 -2.37
N GLN A 13 -0.35 7.23 -2.36
CA GLN A 13 -0.34 6.01 -1.57
C GLN A 13 -0.38 6.31 -0.07
N VAL A 14 0.36 7.30 0.40
CA VAL A 14 0.35 7.74 1.81
C VAL A 14 -1.04 8.28 2.17
N GLY A 15 -1.65 9.07 1.28
CA GLY A 15 -3.00 9.56 1.47
C GLY A 15 -4.02 8.44 1.63
N LEU A 16 -3.89 7.39 0.81
CA LEU A 16 -4.73 6.20 0.92
C LEU A 16 -4.56 5.52 2.29
N THR A 17 -3.33 5.42 2.77
CA THR A 17 -3.04 4.82 4.08
C THR A 17 -3.70 5.62 5.20
N PHE A 18 -3.57 6.93 5.20
CA PHE A 18 -4.20 7.78 6.23
C PHE A 18 -5.73 7.77 6.11
N PHE A 19 -6.27 7.71 4.90
CA PHE A 19 -7.71 7.58 4.71
C PHE A 19 -8.26 6.34 5.43
N PHE A 20 -7.62 5.19 5.24
CA PHE A 20 -8.06 3.97 5.91
C PHE A 20 -7.72 3.95 7.39
N LEU A 21 -6.65 4.61 7.81
CA LEU A 21 -6.34 4.78 9.24
C LEU A 21 -7.48 5.50 9.96
N PHE A 22 -7.92 6.64 9.43
CA PHE A 22 -9.00 7.40 10.04
C PHE A 22 -10.34 6.68 9.95
N TRP A 23 -10.62 6.02 8.86
CA TRP A 23 -11.83 5.21 8.72
C TRP A 23 -11.85 4.07 9.73
N MET A 24 -10.76 3.35 9.88
CA MET A 24 -10.61 2.30 10.88
C MET A 24 -10.84 2.84 12.29
N ALA A 25 -10.21 3.96 12.63
CA ALA A 25 -10.35 4.58 13.94
C ALA A 25 -11.81 4.96 14.21
N ARG A 26 -12.48 5.56 13.23
CA ARG A 26 -13.89 5.92 13.32
C ARG A 26 -14.77 4.70 13.58
N GLU A 27 -14.58 3.63 12.82
CA GLU A 27 -15.38 2.41 12.96
C GLU A 27 -15.14 1.73 14.30
N ARG A 28 -13.89 1.68 14.77
CA ARG A 28 -13.56 1.10 16.07
C ARG A 28 -14.16 1.90 17.21
N LEU A 29 -14.05 3.24 17.17
CA LEU A 29 -14.66 4.08 18.21
C LEU A 29 -16.18 3.97 18.21
N ALA A 30 -16.81 3.91 17.04
CA ALA A 30 -18.25 3.73 16.95
C ALA A 30 -18.70 2.38 17.53
N ALA A 31 -17.96 1.31 17.28
CA ALA A 31 -18.25 -0.02 17.82
C ALA A 31 -18.14 -0.05 19.36
N ILE A 32 -17.13 0.62 19.91
CA ILE A 32 -16.94 0.71 21.35
C ILE A 32 -18.08 1.54 21.99
N LYS A 33 -18.37 2.71 21.43
CA LYS A 33 -19.43 3.60 21.94
C LYS A 33 -20.83 2.97 21.82
N GLY A 34 -21.05 2.17 20.77
CA GLY A 34 -22.31 1.48 20.56
C GLY A 34 -22.48 0.22 21.39
N GLY A 35 -21.49 -0.17 22.19
CA GLY A 35 -21.54 -1.35 23.02
C GLY A 35 -21.36 -2.68 22.27
N GLU A 36 -20.99 -2.64 20.99
CA GLU A 36 -20.77 -3.86 20.19
C GLU A 36 -19.51 -4.61 20.62
N VAL A 37 -18.55 -3.91 21.22
CA VAL A 37 -17.28 -4.47 21.64
C VAL A 37 -16.91 -3.90 23.01
N LYS A 38 -16.39 -4.75 23.89
CA LYS A 38 -15.83 -4.33 25.20
C LYS A 38 -14.33 -4.14 25.05
N VAL A 39 -13.79 -3.07 25.64
CA VAL A 39 -12.37 -2.74 25.55
C VAL A 39 -11.49 -3.90 26.01
N ARG A 40 -11.89 -4.62 27.07
CA ARG A 40 -11.13 -5.77 27.57
C ARG A 40 -10.98 -6.90 26.56
N ASP A 41 -11.95 -7.04 25.63
CA ASP A 41 -11.97 -8.13 24.65
C ASP A 41 -11.03 -7.87 23.46
N ILE A 42 -10.54 -6.63 23.28
CA ILE A 42 -9.69 -6.24 22.18
C ILE A 42 -8.26 -5.89 22.62
N ALA A 43 -7.96 -6.01 23.91
CA ALA A 43 -6.68 -5.57 24.47
C ALA A 43 -5.47 -6.33 23.89
N LEU A 44 -5.67 -7.59 23.48
CA LEU A 44 -4.59 -8.45 22.97
C LEU A 44 -4.79 -8.83 21.49
N ARG A 45 -5.37 -7.94 20.68
CA ARG A 45 -5.69 -8.18 19.27
C ARG A 45 -6.64 -9.36 19.05
N GLN A 46 -7.54 -9.59 19.99
CA GLN A 46 -8.55 -10.63 19.84
C GLN A 46 -9.53 -10.26 18.73
N GLN A 47 -10.10 -11.30 18.07
CA GLN A 47 -11.08 -11.10 16.99
C GLN A 47 -12.47 -10.84 17.56
N ALA A 48 -12.62 -9.75 18.32
CA ALA A 48 -13.87 -9.35 18.94
C ALA A 48 -14.59 -8.24 18.19
N TRP A 49 -13.97 -7.71 17.10
CA TRP A 49 -14.55 -6.62 16.33
C TRP A 49 -15.65 -7.13 15.39
N PRO A 50 -16.71 -6.33 15.15
CA PRO A 50 -17.67 -6.65 14.09
C PRO A 50 -16.99 -6.83 12.73
N GLU A 51 -17.61 -7.61 11.85
CA GLU A 51 -17.04 -7.93 10.54
C GLU A 51 -16.70 -6.68 9.73
N ARG A 52 -17.58 -5.68 9.73
CA ARG A 52 -17.35 -4.41 9.03
C ARG A 52 -16.08 -3.71 9.52
N VAL A 53 -15.90 -3.65 10.84
CA VAL A 53 -14.73 -3.01 11.45
C VAL A 53 -13.46 -3.77 11.08
N THR A 54 -13.51 -5.10 11.15
CA THR A 54 -12.39 -5.97 10.76
C THR A 54 -12.02 -5.78 9.29
N GLN A 55 -13.01 -5.66 8.41
CA GLN A 55 -12.78 -5.46 6.97
C GLN A 55 -12.04 -4.14 6.70
N VAL A 56 -12.47 -3.05 7.32
CA VAL A 56 -11.80 -1.75 7.18
C VAL A 56 -10.39 -1.79 7.78
N ALA A 57 -10.24 -2.42 8.96
CA ALA A 57 -8.93 -2.57 9.60
C ALA A 57 -7.96 -3.37 8.73
N ASN A 58 -8.43 -4.46 8.11
CA ASN A 58 -7.59 -5.27 7.23
C ASN A 58 -7.19 -4.48 5.98
N THR A 59 -8.07 -3.65 5.46
CA THR A 59 -7.75 -2.77 4.33
C THR A 59 -6.64 -1.79 4.70
N PHE A 60 -6.70 -1.22 5.92
CA PHE A 60 -5.63 -0.37 6.42
C PHE A 60 -4.32 -1.16 6.56
N HIS A 61 -4.34 -2.32 7.20
CA HIS A 61 -3.11 -3.12 7.42
C HIS A 61 -2.44 -3.51 6.12
N ASN A 62 -3.21 -3.72 5.05
CA ASN A 62 -2.67 -3.99 3.72
C ASN A 62 -1.82 -2.84 3.17
N GLN A 63 -2.07 -1.60 3.62
CA GLN A 63 -1.27 -0.46 3.20
C GLN A 63 0.11 -0.43 3.86
N LEU A 64 0.33 -1.29 4.86
CA LEU A 64 1.61 -1.43 5.56
C LEU A 64 2.42 -2.65 5.08
N GLU A 65 1.98 -3.32 4.03
CA GLU A 65 2.63 -4.50 3.45
C GLU A 65 3.46 -4.11 2.22
N LEU A 66 2.98 -4.39 1.02
CA LEU A 66 3.71 -4.07 -0.23
C LEU A 66 4.10 -2.58 -0.35
N PRO A 67 3.27 -1.62 0.04
CA PRO A 67 3.65 -0.22 -0.08
C PRO A 67 4.93 0.17 0.66
N ILE A 68 5.30 -0.53 1.74
CA ILE A 68 6.57 -0.27 2.43
C ILE A 68 7.75 -0.54 1.51
N LEU A 69 7.75 -1.65 0.77
CA LEU A 69 8.78 -1.95 -0.22
C LEU A 69 8.79 -0.93 -1.36
N PHE A 70 7.63 -0.39 -1.71
CA PHE A 70 7.52 0.69 -2.70
C PHE A 70 8.17 1.98 -2.19
N TYR A 71 7.92 2.36 -0.94
CA TYR A 71 8.52 3.57 -0.36
C TYR A 71 10.04 3.47 -0.29
N VAL A 72 10.56 2.31 0.12
CA VAL A 72 12.01 2.07 0.19
C VAL A 72 12.62 2.18 -1.20
N LEU A 73 11.99 1.60 -2.20
CA LEU A 73 12.46 1.65 -3.58
C LEU A 73 12.50 3.08 -4.12
N VAL A 74 11.45 3.87 -3.87
CA VAL A 74 11.40 5.28 -4.30
C VAL A 74 12.52 6.07 -3.63
N ALA A 75 12.72 5.86 -2.32
CA ALA A 75 13.80 6.54 -1.59
C ALA A 75 15.17 6.20 -2.20
N PHE A 76 15.43 4.92 -2.46
CA PHE A 76 16.69 4.50 -3.08
C PHE A 76 16.86 5.06 -4.49
N ALA A 77 15.78 5.07 -5.27
CA ALA A 77 15.82 5.61 -6.62
C ALA A 77 16.13 7.12 -6.63
N LEU A 78 15.60 7.86 -5.68
CA LEU A 78 15.92 9.29 -5.53
C LEU A 78 17.37 9.52 -5.11
N ILE A 79 17.84 8.76 -4.11
CA ILE A 79 19.22 8.90 -3.61
C ILE A 79 20.22 8.58 -4.72
N THR A 80 19.97 7.56 -5.53
CA THR A 80 20.86 7.11 -6.59
C THR A 80 20.62 7.82 -7.92
N ARG A 81 19.62 8.72 -7.99
CA ARG A 81 19.25 9.44 -9.21
C ARG A 81 18.85 8.50 -10.36
N LYS A 82 18.23 7.36 -10.03
CA LYS A 82 17.75 6.38 -11.01
C LYS A 82 16.24 6.44 -11.25
N ALA A 83 15.56 7.45 -10.71
CA ALA A 83 14.13 7.64 -10.91
C ALA A 83 13.88 8.38 -12.24
N ASP A 84 13.72 7.62 -13.30
CA ASP A 84 13.47 8.13 -14.65
C ASP A 84 11.96 8.07 -14.99
N PHE A 85 11.63 8.38 -16.25
CA PHE A 85 10.26 8.36 -16.72
C PHE A 85 9.60 6.96 -16.56
N LEU A 86 10.33 5.90 -16.92
CA LEU A 86 9.83 4.55 -16.77
C LEU A 86 9.52 4.23 -15.30
N PHE A 87 10.39 4.64 -14.38
CA PHE A 87 10.17 4.44 -12.96
C PHE A 87 8.89 5.13 -12.49
N VAL A 88 8.64 6.36 -12.92
CA VAL A 88 7.45 7.11 -12.54
C VAL A 88 6.18 6.47 -13.10
N VAL A 89 6.23 6.01 -14.36
CA VAL A 89 5.09 5.30 -14.97
C VAL A 89 4.76 4.03 -14.17
N MET A 90 5.77 3.23 -13.85
CA MET A 90 5.58 2.01 -13.07
C MET A 90 5.08 2.31 -11.65
N SER A 91 5.54 3.40 -11.05
CA SER A 91 5.05 3.86 -9.74
C SER A 91 3.55 4.14 -9.78
N TRP A 92 3.08 4.84 -10.81
CA TRP A 92 1.65 5.09 -10.98
C TRP A 92 0.85 3.80 -11.23
N MET A 93 1.41 2.88 -12.01
CA MET A 93 0.78 1.57 -12.22
C MET A 93 0.62 0.81 -10.90
N PHE A 94 1.67 0.80 -10.08
CA PHE A 94 1.61 0.14 -8.77
C PHE A 94 0.56 0.80 -7.87
N VAL A 95 0.57 2.13 -7.76
CA VAL A 95 -0.38 2.87 -6.92
C VAL A 95 -1.81 2.65 -7.42
N ALA A 96 -2.04 2.63 -8.74
CA ALA A 96 -3.36 2.35 -9.29
C ALA A 96 -3.87 0.97 -8.87
N THR A 97 -3.00 -0.06 -8.90
CA THR A 97 -3.39 -1.39 -8.41
C THR A 97 -3.72 -1.37 -6.92
N ARG A 98 -3.00 -0.59 -6.14
CA ARG A 98 -3.27 -0.48 -4.70
C ARG A 98 -4.58 0.23 -4.40
N LEU A 99 -4.88 1.29 -5.14
CA LEU A 99 -6.18 1.99 -5.01
C LEU A 99 -7.33 1.03 -5.34
N PHE A 100 -7.22 0.28 -6.42
CA PHE A 100 -8.23 -0.67 -6.84
C PHE A 100 -8.35 -1.83 -5.84
N HIS A 101 -7.23 -2.36 -5.36
CA HIS A 101 -7.20 -3.41 -4.35
C HIS A 101 -7.90 -2.96 -3.07
N ALA A 102 -7.60 -1.76 -2.59
CA ALA A 102 -8.22 -1.20 -1.39
C ALA A 102 -9.73 -1.02 -1.58
N TYR A 103 -10.15 -0.54 -2.76
CA TYR A 103 -11.56 -0.41 -3.08
C TYR A 103 -12.29 -1.76 -3.02
N VAL A 104 -11.73 -2.78 -3.65
CA VAL A 104 -12.31 -4.13 -3.64
C VAL A 104 -12.37 -4.67 -2.21
N TYR A 105 -11.29 -4.52 -1.45
CA TYR A 105 -11.20 -5.04 -0.09
C TYR A 105 -12.22 -4.37 0.84
N ALA A 106 -12.41 -3.07 0.71
CA ALA A 106 -13.30 -2.29 1.57
C ALA A 106 -14.78 -2.43 1.17
N THR A 107 -15.09 -2.83 -0.06
CA THR A 107 -16.46 -2.92 -0.58
C THR A 107 -16.91 -4.37 -0.75
N THR A 108 -16.68 -4.97 -1.92
CA THR A 108 -17.17 -6.31 -2.24
C THR A 108 -16.40 -7.41 -1.52
N ASN A 109 -15.14 -7.18 -1.20
CA ASN A 109 -14.23 -8.11 -0.52
C ASN A 109 -14.19 -9.49 -1.17
N ARG A 110 -14.35 -9.57 -2.49
CA ARG A 110 -14.27 -10.83 -3.22
C ARG A 110 -12.83 -11.31 -3.28
N ILE A 111 -12.57 -12.48 -2.71
CA ILE A 111 -11.22 -13.05 -2.58
C ILE A 111 -10.55 -13.18 -3.94
N GLN A 112 -11.29 -13.59 -4.99
CA GLN A 112 -10.74 -13.76 -6.32
C GLN A 112 -10.20 -12.46 -6.90
N TYR A 113 -10.96 -11.36 -6.81
CA TYR A 113 -10.51 -10.05 -7.30
C TYR A 113 -9.40 -9.49 -6.45
N ARG A 114 -9.48 -9.66 -5.13
CA ARG A 114 -8.41 -9.24 -4.23
C ARG A 114 -7.08 -9.89 -4.59
N PHE A 115 -7.11 -11.20 -4.81
CA PHE A 115 -5.91 -11.97 -5.16
C PHE A 115 -5.34 -11.52 -6.50
N GLN A 116 -6.18 -11.36 -7.52
CA GLN A 116 -5.73 -10.95 -8.85
C GLN A 116 -5.09 -9.57 -8.83
N VAL A 117 -5.73 -8.59 -8.21
CA VAL A 117 -5.21 -7.22 -8.14
C VAL A 117 -3.95 -7.16 -7.28
N PHE A 118 -3.92 -7.91 -6.17
CA PHE A 118 -2.72 -8.02 -5.34
C PHE A 118 -1.55 -8.60 -6.14
N ALA A 119 -1.79 -9.68 -6.88
CA ALA A 119 -0.76 -10.34 -7.68
C ALA A 119 -0.19 -9.41 -8.76
N VAL A 120 -1.05 -8.62 -9.42
CA VAL A 120 -0.60 -7.65 -10.42
C VAL A 120 0.27 -6.57 -9.77
N GLY A 121 -0.16 -6.03 -8.64
CA GLY A 121 0.63 -5.03 -7.92
C GLY A 121 1.97 -5.58 -7.44
N ALA A 122 1.97 -6.79 -6.90
CA ALA A 122 3.20 -7.45 -6.45
C ALA A 122 4.16 -7.69 -7.62
N LEU A 123 3.65 -8.10 -8.78
CA LEU A 123 4.46 -8.31 -9.96
C LEU A 123 5.07 -7.01 -10.47
N ILE A 124 4.30 -5.93 -10.53
CA ILE A 124 4.80 -4.61 -10.93
C ILE A 124 5.93 -4.17 -9.99
N LEU A 125 5.72 -4.30 -8.69
CA LEU A 125 6.72 -3.92 -7.69
C LEU A 125 7.98 -4.78 -7.81
N LEU A 126 7.83 -6.09 -8.03
CA LEU A 126 8.95 -6.99 -8.24
C LEU A 126 9.77 -6.58 -9.47
N VAL A 127 9.10 -6.28 -10.59
CA VAL A 127 9.78 -5.83 -11.81
C VAL A 127 10.52 -4.51 -11.56
N MET A 128 9.91 -3.57 -10.83
CA MET A 128 10.57 -2.32 -10.45
C MET A 128 11.85 -2.58 -9.66
N TRP A 129 11.80 -3.47 -8.68
CA TRP A 129 12.99 -3.83 -7.89
C TRP A 129 14.06 -4.49 -8.74
N ILE A 130 13.68 -5.40 -9.64
CA ILE A 130 14.64 -6.07 -10.53
C ILE A 130 15.31 -5.05 -11.46
N VAL A 131 14.53 -4.18 -12.09
CA VAL A 131 15.09 -3.14 -12.97
C VAL A 131 16.02 -2.22 -12.20
N PHE A 132 15.61 -1.79 -11.01
CA PHE A 132 16.46 -0.95 -10.16
C PHE A 132 17.74 -1.66 -9.77
N ALA A 133 17.67 -2.91 -9.34
CA ALA A 133 18.84 -3.69 -8.95
C ALA A 133 19.82 -3.85 -10.11
N LEU A 134 19.33 -4.15 -11.32
CA LEU A 134 20.17 -4.27 -12.50
C LEU A 134 20.85 -2.94 -12.85
N ARG A 135 20.11 -1.83 -12.74
CA ARG A 135 20.68 -0.51 -13.00
C ARG A 135 21.79 -0.15 -12.01
N ILE A 136 21.63 -0.54 -10.74
CA ILE A 136 22.64 -0.29 -9.72
C ILE A 136 23.85 -1.19 -9.88
N LEU A 137 23.62 -2.50 -10.06
CA LEU A 137 24.70 -3.49 -10.10
C LEU A 137 25.56 -3.34 -11.36
N PHE A 138 24.98 -2.89 -12.47
CA PHE A 138 25.69 -2.71 -13.75
C PHE A 138 26.00 -1.24 -14.06
N ALA A 139 25.61 -0.30 -13.20
CA ALA A 139 26.00 1.10 -13.34
C ALA A 139 27.49 1.23 -13.03
N GLY A 140 28.26 1.74 -13.97
CA GLY A 140 29.73 1.88 -13.80
C GLY A 140 30.53 0.74 -14.38
N MET A 141 29.89 -0.28 -14.95
CA MET A 141 30.64 -1.18 -15.81
C MET A 141 31.03 -0.43 -17.09
N PRO A 142 32.34 -0.36 -17.41
CA PRO A 142 32.73 0.23 -18.66
C PRO A 142 32.11 -0.59 -19.79
N GLY A 143 31.30 0.06 -20.60
CA GLY A 143 30.71 -0.54 -21.79
C GLY A 143 31.76 -0.77 -22.87
#